data_18ea272bfd954142579ab2cedaec9077
#
_entry.id   18ea272bfd954142579ab2cedaec9077
#
_cell.length_a   1.000
_cell.length_b   1.000
_cell.length_c   1.000
_cell.angle_alpha   90.00
_cell.angle_beta   90.00
_cell.angle_gamma   90.00
#
_symmetry.space_group_name_H-M   'P 1'
#
loop_
_entity.id
_entity.type
_entity.pdbx_description
1 polymer ?
#
loop_
_entity_poly.entity_id
_entity_poly.type
_entity_poly.pdbx_seq_one_letter_code
_entity_poly.pdbx_strand_id
1 'polypeptide(L)'
;MANRNTAVVTGASRGIGRAVALRLGRTHHVVVVARSRPELETLARDIRSVGGSCDVIELDVADTTAVARALDGVHADVLVNNAGVGYLKPLLELSSDEWHAMVDVNFNALFHVTRAVLPGMVERGRGHIVMVGSIAGRSAFVGGSCYAATKHAVMGFSESLMLEVRDKGVKVSVVNPGSVATSFSRRERDTSWMLTADDVADAVMHAIETPPRVLVHRIEVRAAVPKKG
;
A
#
# COMPACT_ATOMS: atom_id res chain seq x y z
N MET A 1 -8.42 -3.96 28.00
CA MET A 1 -7.43 -3.55 26.97
C MET A 1 -7.98 -2.30 26.32
N ALA A 2 -7.21 -1.20 26.21
CA ALA A 2 -7.67 -0.02 25.47
C ALA A 2 -7.99 -0.42 24.03
N ASN A 3 -9.13 0.05 23.53
CA ASN A 3 -9.58 -0.22 22.16
C ASN A 3 -8.56 0.48 21.21
N ARG A 4 -7.66 -0.29 20.60
CA ARG A 4 -6.66 0.24 19.65
C ARG A 4 -7.38 0.59 18.35
N ASN A 5 -6.98 1.67 17.70
CA ASN A 5 -7.39 1.96 16.33
C ASN A 5 -6.98 0.80 15.40
N THR A 6 -7.79 0.52 14.39
CA THR A 6 -7.54 -0.58 13.45
C THR A 6 -6.87 -0.08 12.16
N ALA A 7 -5.80 -0.75 11.76
CA ALA A 7 -5.12 -0.51 10.50
C ALA A 7 -5.21 -1.73 9.58
N VAL A 8 -5.67 -1.54 8.35
CA VAL A 8 -5.69 -2.56 7.29
C VAL A 8 -4.49 -2.34 6.37
N VAL A 9 -3.69 -3.39 6.11
CA VAL A 9 -2.52 -3.32 5.22
C VAL A 9 -2.61 -4.40 4.15
N THR A 10 -2.74 -4.00 2.88
CA THR A 10 -2.74 -4.94 1.75
C THR A 10 -1.32 -5.23 1.24
N GLY A 11 -1.09 -6.45 0.73
CA GLY A 11 0.24 -6.88 0.29
C GLY A 11 1.23 -6.98 1.46
N ALA A 12 0.74 -7.34 2.66
CA ALA A 12 1.50 -7.31 3.90
C ALA A 12 2.50 -8.46 4.08
N SER A 13 2.48 -9.50 3.23
CA SER A 13 3.31 -10.70 3.40
C SER A 13 4.82 -10.42 3.34
N ARG A 14 5.26 -9.40 2.61
CA ARG A 14 6.69 -9.07 2.40
C ARG A 14 6.91 -7.59 2.05
N GLY A 15 8.20 -7.21 1.97
CA GLY A 15 8.61 -5.87 1.50
C GLY A 15 7.99 -4.74 2.29
N ILE A 16 7.57 -3.69 1.59
CA ILE A 16 7.04 -2.46 2.19
C ILE A 16 5.82 -2.74 3.08
N GLY A 17 4.86 -3.54 2.60
CA GLY A 17 3.64 -3.84 3.37
C GLY A 17 3.95 -4.52 4.71
N ARG A 18 4.91 -5.46 4.73
CA ARG A 18 5.37 -6.11 5.97
C ARG A 18 6.02 -5.10 6.92
N ALA A 19 6.90 -4.25 6.41
CA ALA A 19 7.58 -3.23 7.22
C ALA A 19 6.59 -2.22 7.82
N VAL A 20 5.59 -1.79 7.04
CA VAL A 20 4.51 -0.90 7.51
C VAL A 20 3.67 -1.59 8.58
N ALA A 21 3.25 -2.84 8.36
CA ALA A 21 2.42 -3.59 9.31
C ALA A 21 3.13 -3.79 10.66
N LEU A 22 4.44 -4.08 10.67
CA LEU A 22 5.25 -4.17 11.89
C LEU A 22 5.28 -2.85 12.68
N ARG A 23 5.39 -1.70 12.00
CA ARG A 23 5.38 -0.39 12.65
C ARG A 23 4.00 -0.06 13.23
N LEU A 24 2.95 -0.26 12.43
CA LEU A 24 1.57 -0.03 12.86
C LEU A 24 1.18 -0.93 14.04
N GLY A 25 1.69 -2.16 14.08
CA GLY A 25 1.43 -3.11 15.18
C GLY A 25 1.84 -2.61 16.58
N ARG A 26 2.69 -1.60 16.66
CA ARG A 26 3.06 -0.97 17.95
C ARG A 26 1.92 -0.12 18.56
N THR A 27 1.08 0.45 17.70
CA THR A 27 0.05 1.44 18.11
C THR A 27 -1.37 1.05 17.69
N HIS A 28 -1.52 0.18 16.68
CA HIS A 28 -2.80 -0.23 16.13
C HIS A 28 -3.03 -1.73 16.29
N HIS A 29 -4.30 -2.14 16.22
CA HIS A 29 -4.65 -3.49 15.82
C HIS A 29 -4.47 -3.59 14.30
N VAL A 30 -3.71 -4.56 13.80
CA VAL A 30 -3.38 -4.62 12.37
C VAL A 30 -4.10 -5.80 11.71
N VAL A 31 -4.87 -5.52 10.66
CA VAL A 31 -5.44 -6.52 9.77
C VAL A 31 -4.51 -6.65 8.57
N VAL A 32 -3.78 -7.74 8.48
CA VAL A 32 -2.81 -8.01 7.42
C VAL A 32 -3.43 -8.85 6.32
N VAL A 33 -3.36 -8.35 5.08
CA VAL A 33 -4.03 -8.92 3.91
C VAL A 33 -3.01 -9.27 2.83
N ALA A 34 -2.94 -10.52 2.41
CA ALA A 34 -2.17 -10.99 1.24
C ALA A 34 -2.59 -12.42 0.86
N ARG A 35 -2.06 -12.94 -0.26
CA ARG A 35 -2.34 -14.29 -0.76
C ARG A 35 -1.63 -15.40 -0.01
N SER A 36 -0.51 -15.11 0.62
CA SER A 36 0.32 -16.12 1.27
C SER A 36 0.07 -16.13 2.77
N ARG A 37 -0.74 -17.09 3.22
CA ARG A 37 -1.07 -17.28 4.62
C ARG A 37 0.15 -17.57 5.50
N PRO A 38 1.12 -18.43 5.11
CA PRO A 38 2.29 -18.71 5.95
C PRO A 38 3.12 -17.47 6.30
N GLU A 39 3.36 -16.58 5.33
CA GLU A 39 4.08 -15.33 5.58
C GLU A 39 3.26 -14.36 6.44
N LEU A 40 1.93 -14.31 6.27
CA LEU A 40 1.07 -13.49 7.12
C LEU A 40 1.04 -14.00 8.57
N GLU A 41 0.98 -15.31 8.80
CA GLU A 41 1.04 -15.89 10.14
C GLU A 41 2.40 -15.64 10.81
N THR A 42 3.48 -15.64 10.04
CA THR A 42 4.81 -15.25 10.54
C THR A 42 4.81 -13.78 10.96
N LEU A 43 4.30 -12.88 10.11
CA LEU A 43 4.17 -11.46 10.43
C LEU A 43 3.30 -11.23 11.67
N ALA A 44 2.17 -11.94 11.78
CA ALA A 44 1.28 -11.83 12.93
C ALA A 44 1.96 -12.26 14.24
N ARG A 45 2.80 -13.31 14.20
CA ARG A 45 3.62 -13.71 15.36
C ARG A 45 4.62 -12.63 15.74
N ASP A 46 5.29 -12.03 14.74
CA ASP A 46 6.26 -10.94 14.98
C ASP A 46 5.58 -9.72 15.62
N ILE A 47 4.38 -9.33 15.14
CA ILE A 47 3.61 -8.23 15.72
C ILE A 47 3.20 -8.55 17.16
N ARG A 48 2.73 -9.77 17.43
CA ARG A 48 2.30 -10.18 18.78
C ARG A 48 3.46 -10.31 19.75
N SER A 49 4.66 -10.70 19.27
CA SER A 49 5.86 -10.86 20.13
C SER A 49 6.32 -9.52 20.74
N VAL A 50 5.98 -8.40 20.12
CA VAL A 50 6.25 -7.04 20.65
C VAL A 50 5.04 -6.38 21.30
N GLY A 51 4.03 -7.19 21.70
CA GLY A 51 2.84 -6.71 22.41
C GLY A 51 1.77 -6.09 21.51
N GLY A 52 1.87 -6.25 20.21
CA GLY A 52 0.87 -5.84 19.23
C GLY A 52 -0.30 -6.83 19.11
N SER A 53 -1.33 -6.45 18.36
CA SER A 53 -2.45 -7.32 18.00
C SER A 53 -2.64 -7.35 16.49
N CYS A 54 -2.97 -8.54 15.94
CA CYS A 54 -3.00 -8.74 14.50
C CYS A 54 -4.00 -9.83 14.11
N ASP A 55 -4.81 -9.54 13.09
CA ASP A 55 -5.65 -10.50 12.38
C ASP A 55 -5.09 -10.76 10.99
N VAL A 56 -5.26 -12.00 10.52
CA VAL A 56 -4.76 -12.46 9.23
C VAL A 56 -5.92 -12.72 8.30
N ILE A 57 -5.91 -12.08 7.13
CA ILE A 57 -6.85 -12.34 6.04
C ILE A 57 -6.07 -12.83 4.82
N GLU A 58 -6.18 -14.11 4.51
CA GLU A 58 -5.70 -14.64 3.24
C GLU A 58 -6.65 -14.26 2.13
N LEU A 59 -6.18 -13.40 1.20
CA LEU A 59 -7.02 -12.83 0.15
C LEU A 59 -6.19 -12.44 -1.06
N ASP A 60 -6.68 -12.76 -2.26
CA ASP A 60 -6.25 -12.09 -3.48
C ASP A 60 -7.08 -10.81 -3.65
N VAL A 61 -6.43 -9.66 -3.56
CA VAL A 61 -7.12 -8.36 -3.70
C VAL A 61 -7.68 -8.12 -5.12
N ALA A 62 -7.30 -8.90 -6.12
CA ALA A 62 -7.89 -8.89 -7.45
C ALA A 62 -9.28 -9.55 -7.50
N ASP A 63 -9.62 -10.43 -6.53
CA ASP A 63 -10.96 -10.98 -6.38
C ASP A 63 -11.88 -9.98 -5.67
N THR A 64 -12.61 -9.21 -6.46
CA THR A 64 -13.47 -8.12 -5.97
C THR A 64 -14.58 -8.60 -5.06
N THR A 65 -15.12 -9.81 -5.31
CA THR A 65 -16.18 -10.42 -4.49
C THR A 65 -15.64 -10.87 -3.15
N ALA A 66 -14.45 -11.48 -3.14
CA ALA A 66 -13.76 -11.87 -1.92
C ALA A 66 -13.35 -10.63 -1.09
N VAL A 67 -12.88 -9.53 -1.72
CA VAL A 67 -12.57 -8.26 -1.05
C VAL A 67 -13.80 -7.73 -0.31
N ALA A 68 -14.95 -7.63 -0.98
CA ALA A 68 -16.18 -7.13 -0.38
C ALA A 68 -16.58 -7.95 0.86
N ARG A 69 -16.50 -9.29 0.77
CA ARG A 69 -16.82 -10.20 1.88
C ARG A 69 -15.83 -10.12 3.03
N ALA A 70 -14.54 -10.11 2.71
CA ALA A 70 -13.47 -10.19 3.71
C ALA A 70 -13.31 -8.90 4.53
N LEU A 71 -13.70 -7.76 3.95
CA LEU A 71 -13.60 -6.45 4.61
C LEU A 71 -14.97 -5.93 5.10
N ASP A 72 -16.05 -6.70 4.92
CA ASP A 72 -17.35 -6.36 5.48
C ASP A 72 -17.27 -6.27 7.02
N GLY A 73 -17.79 -5.18 7.58
CA GLY A 73 -17.73 -4.92 9.02
C GLY A 73 -16.35 -4.56 9.58
N VAL A 74 -15.31 -4.47 8.77
CA VAL A 74 -13.98 -4.03 9.23
C VAL A 74 -13.96 -2.52 9.46
N HIS A 75 -13.92 -2.11 10.71
CA HIS A 75 -13.85 -0.70 11.12
C HIS A 75 -12.40 -0.17 11.06
N ALA A 76 -11.90 0.09 9.84
CA ALA A 76 -10.56 0.61 9.65
C ALA A 76 -10.46 2.11 10.01
N ASP A 77 -9.49 2.48 10.83
CA ASP A 77 -9.07 3.88 11.06
C ASP A 77 -7.95 4.28 10.10
N VAL A 78 -7.12 3.30 9.69
CA VAL A 78 -6.06 3.45 8.70
C VAL A 78 -6.21 2.36 7.64
N LEU A 79 -6.11 2.73 6.37
CA LEU A 79 -5.96 1.80 5.25
C LEU A 79 -4.63 2.07 4.54
N VAL A 80 -3.80 1.05 4.39
CA VAL A 80 -2.60 1.12 3.55
C VAL A 80 -2.78 0.22 2.33
N ASN A 81 -3.09 0.85 1.19
CA ASN A 81 -3.15 0.21 -0.12
C ASN A 81 -1.73 0.05 -0.66
N ASN A 82 -1.11 -1.11 -0.38
CA ASN A 82 0.27 -1.40 -0.78
C ASN A 82 0.36 -2.58 -1.76
N ALA A 83 -0.64 -3.44 -1.86
CA ALA A 83 -0.60 -4.55 -2.81
C ALA A 83 -0.25 -4.06 -4.22
N GLY A 84 0.67 -4.76 -4.87
CA GLY A 84 1.11 -4.41 -6.22
C GLY A 84 1.98 -5.47 -6.86
N VAL A 85 1.98 -5.50 -8.19
CA VAL A 85 2.82 -6.35 -9.03
C VAL A 85 3.44 -5.53 -10.15
N GLY A 86 4.56 -6.00 -10.71
CA GLY A 86 5.24 -5.31 -11.80
C GLY A 86 5.90 -6.29 -12.77
N TYR A 87 5.51 -6.20 -14.03
CA TYR A 87 6.14 -6.88 -15.16
C TYR A 87 6.79 -5.78 -16.02
N LEU A 88 8.11 -5.58 -15.81
CA LEU A 88 8.86 -4.48 -16.41
C LEU A 88 9.58 -5.00 -17.65
N LYS A 89 8.99 -4.80 -18.82
CA LYS A 89 9.49 -5.21 -20.12
C LYS A 89 8.85 -4.40 -21.26
N PRO A 90 9.45 -4.38 -22.46
CA PRO A 90 8.88 -3.72 -23.62
C PRO A 90 7.44 -4.16 -23.91
N LEU A 91 6.62 -3.25 -24.45
CA LEU A 91 5.19 -3.52 -24.69
C LEU A 91 4.96 -4.76 -25.57
N LEU A 92 5.80 -4.98 -26.58
CA LEU A 92 5.67 -6.14 -27.48
C LEU A 92 6.00 -7.49 -26.81
N GLU A 93 6.67 -7.47 -25.65
CA GLU A 93 7.00 -8.64 -24.86
C GLU A 93 6.02 -8.87 -23.70
N LEU A 94 5.15 -7.89 -23.45
CA LEU A 94 4.17 -7.94 -22.36
C LEU A 94 2.94 -8.75 -22.80
N SER A 95 2.62 -9.83 -22.09
CA SER A 95 1.40 -10.59 -22.37
C SER A 95 0.15 -9.86 -21.84
N SER A 96 -1.01 -10.21 -22.42
CA SER A 96 -2.30 -9.71 -21.94
C SER A 96 -2.56 -10.05 -20.47
N ASP A 97 -2.17 -11.25 -20.03
CA ASP A 97 -2.33 -11.67 -18.64
C ASP A 97 -1.49 -10.83 -17.68
N GLU A 98 -0.26 -10.51 -18.05
CA GLU A 98 0.61 -9.64 -17.26
C GLU A 98 0.09 -8.19 -17.21
N TRP A 99 -0.48 -7.72 -18.35
CA TRP A 99 -1.16 -6.43 -18.41
C TRP A 99 -2.35 -6.41 -17.43
N HIS A 100 -3.27 -7.37 -17.56
CA HIS A 100 -4.45 -7.46 -16.70
C HIS A 100 -4.06 -7.62 -15.22
N ALA A 101 -3.10 -8.48 -14.91
CA ALA A 101 -2.62 -8.63 -13.53
C ALA A 101 -2.11 -7.33 -12.93
N MET A 102 -1.40 -6.48 -13.71
CA MET A 102 -0.98 -5.16 -13.23
C MET A 102 -2.15 -4.20 -13.03
N VAL A 103 -3.10 -4.15 -13.96
CA VAL A 103 -4.28 -3.28 -13.86
C VAL A 103 -5.15 -3.72 -12.67
N ASP A 104 -5.40 -5.01 -12.54
CA ASP A 104 -6.29 -5.55 -11.51
C ASP A 104 -5.71 -5.39 -10.11
N VAL A 105 -4.43 -5.68 -9.91
CA VAL A 105 -3.81 -5.60 -8.58
C VAL A 105 -3.42 -4.16 -8.23
N ASN A 106 -2.83 -3.39 -9.16
CA ASN A 106 -2.28 -2.07 -8.83
C ASN A 106 -3.34 -0.97 -8.81
N PHE A 107 -4.48 -1.15 -9.50
CA PHE A 107 -5.49 -0.10 -9.62
C PHE A 107 -6.91 -0.58 -9.27
N ASN A 108 -7.45 -1.61 -9.91
CA ASN A 108 -8.81 -2.08 -9.64
C ASN A 108 -8.97 -2.53 -8.18
N ALA A 109 -8.04 -3.34 -7.66
CA ALA A 109 -8.04 -3.78 -6.27
C ALA A 109 -7.99 -2.62 -5.28
N LEU A 110 -7.18 -1.60 -5.56
CA LEU A 110 -7.07 -0.40 -4.74
C LEU A 110 -8.41 0.32 -4.61
N PHE A 111 -9.17 0.44 -5.71
CA PHE A 111 -10.53 0.98 -5.69
C PHE A 111 -11.47 0.13 -4.82
N HIS A 112 -11.51 -1.20 -5.02
CA HIS A 112 -12.41 -2.09 -4.30
C HIS A 112 -12.13 -2.15 -2.80
N VAL A 113 -10.85 -2.24 -2.41
CA VAL A 113 -10.44 -2.22 -0.99
C VAL A 113 -10.80 -0.88 -0.34
N THR A 114 -10.52 0.23 -1.04
CA THR A 114 -10.88 1.57 -0.54
C THR A 114 -12.38 1.69 -0.35
N ARG A 115 -13.18 1.28 -1.34
CA ARG A 115 -14.64 1.34 -1.30
C ARG A 115 -15.23 0.49 -0.18
N ALA A 116 -14.61 -0.61 0.19
CA ALA A 116 -15.08 -1.48 1.25
C ALA A 116 -14.98 -0.82 2.65
N VAL A 117 -13.93 -0.02 2.91
CA VAL A 117 -13.69 0.58 4.25
C VAL A 117 -14.09 2.04 4.35
N LEU A 118 -14.14 2.78 3.23
CA LEU A 118 -14.40 4.21 3.20
C LEU A 118 -15.74 4.62 3.85
N PRO A 119 -16.88 3.92 3.63
CA PRO A 119 -18.15 4.31 4.23
C PRO A 119 -18.08 4.43 5.76
N GLY A 120 -17.45 3.46 6.43
CA GLY A 120 -17.26 3.50 7.87
C GLY A 120 -16.34 4.63 8.35
N MET A 121 -15.32 5.00 7.56
CA MET A 121 -14.47 6.16 7.87
C MET A 121 -15.27 7.47 7.77
N VAL A 122 -16.08 7.64 6.71
CA VAL A 122 -16.92 8.82 6.49
C VAL A 122 -17.98 8.93 7.60
N GLU A 123 -18.65 7.84 7.95
CA GLU A 123 -19.65 7.81 9.02
C GLU A 123 -19.07 8.26 10.36
N ARG A 124 -17.86 7.82 10.70
CA ARG A 124 -17.17 8.21 11.93
C ARG A 124 -16.53 9.60 11.87
N GLY A 125 -16.51 10.26 10.72
CA GLY A 125 -15.85 11.55 10.50
C GLY A 125 -14.33 11.49 10.71
N ARG A 126 -13.71 10.33 10.56
CA ARG A 126 -12.27 10.12 10.73
C ARG A 126 -11.78 8.89 9.97
N GLY A 127 -10.57 8.99 9.43
CA GLY A 127 -9.88 7.90 8.74
C GLY A 127 -8.65 8.42 8.01
N HIS A 128 -7.74 7.52 7.68
CA HIS A 128 -6.58 7.87 6.87
C HIS A 128 -6.30 6.75 5.86
N ILE A 129 -6.38 7.08 4.58
CA ILE A 129 -6.06 6.18 3.48
C ILE A 129 -4.68 6.54 2.93
N VAL A 130 -3.75 5.60 2.95
CA VAL A 130 -2.41 5.76 2.39
C VAL A 130 -2.27 4.85 1.17
N MET A 131 -1.94 5.44 0.03
CA MET A 131 -1.66 4.73 -1.21
C MET A 131 -0.14 4.58 -1.38
N VAL A 132 0.35 3.37 -1.58
CA VAL A 132 1.74 3.15 -1.99
C VAL A 132 1.81 3.26 -3.52
N GLY A 133 2.15 4.45 -3.97
CA GLY A 133 2.34 4.78 -5.37
C GLY A 133 3.69 4.31 -5.91
N SER A 134 4.32 5.16 -6.69
CA SER A 134 5.71 5.04 -7.20
C SER A 134 6.11 6.36 -7.84
N ILE A 135 7.41 6.65 -7.94
CA ILE A 135 7.91 7.71 -8.84
C ILE A 135 7.50 7.45 -10.30
N ALA A 136 7.25 6.18 -10.67
CA ALA A 136 6.68 5.81 -11.97
C ALA A 136 5.28 6.38 -12.22
N GLY A 137 4.59 6.86 -11.20
CA GLY A 137 3.32 7.61 -11.32
C GLY A 137 3.50 9.04 -11.80
N ARG A 138 4.75 9.51 -11.99
CA ARG A 138 5.08 10.85 -12.52
C ARG A 138 6.11 10.80 -13.64
N SER A 139 6.96 9.79 -13.66
CA SER A 139 8.09 9.67 -14.60
C SER A 139 8.02 8.32 -15.29
N ALA A 140 7.75 8.33 -16.58
CA ALA A 140 7.77 7.11 -17.40
C ALA A 140 9.22 6.63 -17.62
N PHE A 141 9.36 5.35 -17.93
CA PHE A 141 10.64 4.72 -18.26
C PHE A 141 10.46 3.59 -19.26
N VAL A 142 11.53 3.24 -19.96
CA VAL A 142 11.52 2.15 -20.95
C VAL A 142 11.20 0.81 -20.30
N GLY A 143 10.25 0.07 -20.87
CA GLY A 143 9.75 -1.19 -20.30
C GLY A 143 8.75 -1.02 -19.16
N GLY A 144 8.28 0.21 -18.90
CA GLY A 144 7.34 0.53 -17.82
C GLY A 144 5.95 0.93 -18.29
N SER A 145 5.57 0.73 -19.54
CA SER A 145 4.33 1.27 -20.13
C SER A 145 3.08 0.96 -19.29
N CYS A 146 2.81 -0.29 -18.97
CA CYS A 146 1.67 -0.67 -18.16
C CYS A 146 1.86 -0.27 -16.69
N TYR A 147 3.01 -0.58 -16.10
CA TYR A 147 3.27 -0.26 -14.70
C TYR A 147 3.16 1.24 -14.42
N ALA A 148 3.80 2.07 -15.26
CA ALA A 148 3.70 3.52 -15.13
C ALA A 148 2.25 4.00 -15.30
N ALA A 149 1.50 3.47 -16.27
CA ALA A 149 0.09 3.80 -16.45
C ALA A 149 -0.73 3.52 -15.18
N THR A 150 -0.57 2.32 -14.57
CA THR A 150 -1.28 2.00 -13.32
C THR A 150 -0.89 2.93 -12.17
N LYS A 151 0.39 3.32 -12.07
CA LYS A 151 0.85 4.23 -11.02
C LYS A 151 0.44 5.69 -11.25
N HIS A 152 0.30 6.14 -12.51
CA HIS A 152 -0.34 7.42 -12.82
C HIS A 152 -1.82 7.40 -12.45
N ALA A 153 -2.53 6.30 -12.72
CA ALA A 153 -3.93 6.14 -12.32
C ALA A 153 -4.10 6.23 -10.78
N VAL A 154 -3.21 5.61 -10.00
CA VAL A 154 -3.19 5.76 -8.53
C VAL A 154 -3.05 7.23 -8.11
N MET A 155 -2.18 8.00 -8.78
CA MET A 155 -1.99 9.41 -8.45
C MET A 155 -3.27 10.22 -8.66
N GLY A 156 -3.89 10.11 -9.86
CA GLY A 156 -5.13 10.83 -10.18
C GLY A 156 -6.30 10.42 -9.30
N PHE A 157 -6.47 9.11 -9.05
CA PHE A 157 -7.48 8.59 -8.14
C PHE A 157 -7.30 9.15 -6.71
N SER A 158 -6.09 9.13 -6.20
CA SER A 158 -5.82 9.60 -4.83
C SER A 158 -6.07 11.09 -4.65
N GLU A 159 -5.73 11.89 -5.65
CA GLU A 159 -5.96 13.33 -5.63
C GLU A 159 -7.46 13.67 -5.66
N SER A 160 -8.22 13.02 -6.55
CA SER A 160 -9.68 13.19 -6.62
C SER A 160 -10.36 12.71 -5.33
N LEU A 161 -10.01 11.53 -4.85
CA LEU A 161 -10.56 10.99 -3.60
C LEU A 161 -10.29 11.91 -2.42
N MET A 162 -9.07 12.47 -2.31
CA MET A 162 -8.72 13.42 -1.25
C MET A 162 -9.67 14.63 -1.27
N LEU A 163 -10.00 15.16 -2.44
CA LEU A 163 -10.91 16.29 -2.58
C LEU A 163 -12.36 15.92 -2.18
N GLU A 164 -12.78 14.68 -2.45
CA GLU A 164 -14.14 14.19 -2.16
C GLU A 164 -14.40 13.92 -0.67
N VAL A 165 -13.33 13.61 0.11
CA VAL A 165 -13.53 13.06 1.48
C VAL A 165 -12.87 13.88 2.60
N ARG A 166 -12.03 14.86 2.29
CA ARG A 166 -11.33 15.64 3.33
C ARG A 166 -12.28 16.49 4.19
N ASP A 167 -13.36 16.97 3.63
CA ASP A 167 -14.43 17.70 4.35
C ASP A 167 -15.25 16.76 5.23
N LYS A 168 -15.18 15.45 5.00
CA LYS A 168 -15.79 14.38 5.79
C LYS A 168 -14.83 13.80 6.85
N GLY A 169 -13.71 14.48 7.10
CA GLY A 169 -12.74 14.08 8.11
C GLY A 169 -11.80 12.91 7.72
N VAL A 170 -11.82 12.48 6.44
CA VAL A 170 -10.96 11.39 5.95
C VAL A 170 -9.76 11.97 5.21
N LYS A 171 -8.56 11.56 5.63
CA LYS A 171 -7.29 11.93 4.99
C LYS A 171 -6.94 10.94 3.88
N VAL A 172 -6.32 11.43 2.81
CA VAL A 172 -5.75 10.59 1.75
C VAL A 172 -4.31 11.04 1.47
N SER A 173 -3.38 10.11 1.58
CA SER A 173 -1.95 10.32 1.32
C SER A 173 -1.44 9.38 0.25
N VAL A 174 -0.45 9.82 -0.52
CA VAL A 174 0.28 8.98 -1.47
C VAL A 174 1.77 9.02 -1.13
N VAL A 175 2.36 7.86 -0.89
CA VAL A 175 3.80 7.70 -0.75
C VAL A 175 4.33 7.09 -2.03
N ASN A 176 5.27 7.80 -2.68
CA ASN A 176 5.84 7.45 -3.98
C ASN A 176 7.30 7.07 -3.84
N PRO A 177 7.62 5.79 -3.60
CA PRO A 177 9.01 5.37 -3.53
C PRO A 177 9.65 5.30 -4.92
N GLY A 178 10.95 5.55 -4.94
CA GLY A 178 11.84 5.21 -6.03
C GLY A 178 12.17 3.72 -6.07
N SER A 179 13.42 3.39 -6.44
CA SER A 179 13.87 1.99 -6.42
C SER A 179 14.02 1.48 -4.99
N VAL A 180 13.32 0.40 -4.67
CA VAL A 180 13.33 -0.24 -3.34
C VAL A 180 13.90 -1.65 -3.46
N ALA A 181 14.80 -2.02 -2.57
CA ALA A 181 15.39 -3.36 -2.49
C ALA A 181 14.38 -4.35 -1.89
N THR A 182 13.51 -4.87 -2.73
CA THR A 182 12.49 -5.86 -2.38
C THR A 182 12.43 -6.95 -3.44
N SER A 183 11.73 -8.04 -3.13
CA SER A 183 11.44 -9.12 -4.10
C SER A 183 10.41 -8.74 -5.18
N PHE A 184 10.06 -7.46 -5.30
CA PHE A 184 9.15 -6.97 -6.34
C PHE A 184 9.73 -7.15 -7.75
N SER A 185 11.04 -6.94 -7.92
CA SER A 185 11.75 -7.23 -9.16
C SER A 185 12.51 -8.54 -9.02
N ARG A 186 12.19 -9.51 -9.89
CA ARG A 186 12.82 -10.84 -9.91
C ARG A 186 14.24 -10.87 -10.50
N ARG A 187 14.79 -9.72 -10.92
CA ARG A 187 16.14 -9.66 -11.51
C ARG A 187 17.18 -9.53 -10.41
N GLU A 188 18.21 -10.37 -10.44
CA GLU A 188 19.42 -10.16 -9.67
C GLU A 188 20.09 -8.86 -10.12
N ARG A 189 20.30 -7.95 -9.19
CA ARG A 189 20.95 -6.67 -9.42
C ARG A 189 21.56 -6.15 -8.13
N ASP A 190 22.56 -5.30 -8.26
CA ASP A 190 23.05 -4.53 -7.13
C ASP A 190 21.92 -3.67 -6.54
N THR A 191 21.62 -3.90 -5.29
CA THR A 191 20.57 -3.20 -4.54
C THR A 191 21.12 -2.28 -3.46
N SER A 192 22.44 -2.21 -3.30
CA SER A 192 23.13 -1.47 -2.22
C SER A 192 22.80 0.02 -2.19
N TRP A 193 22.47 0.60 -3.34
CA TRP A 193 22.12 2.02 -3.50
C TRP A 193 20.60 2.31 -3.34
N MET A 194 19.78 1.27 -3.30
CA MET A 194 18.32 1.40 -3.27
C MET A 194 17.81 1.73 -1.87
N LEU A 195 16.61 2.28 -1.82
CA LEU A 195 15.84 2.35 -0.58
C LEU A 195 15.59 0.94 -0.02
N THR A 196 15.49 0.84 1.27
CA THR A 196 14.97 -0.34 1.96
C THR A 196 13.45 -0.27 2.07
N ALA A 197 12.81 -1.38 2.40
CA ALA A 197 11.39 -1.38 2.75
C ALA A 197 11.11 -0.54 4.00
N ASP A 198 12.07 -0.45 4.91
CA ASP A 198 11.99 0.31 6.14
C ASP A 198 11.98 1.82 5.88
N ASP A 199 12.80 2.33 4.95
CA ASP A 199 12.78 3.76 4.58
C ASP A 199 11.41 4.20 4.05
N VAL A 200 10.75 3.33 3.27
CA VAL A 200 9.41 3.61 2.76
C VAL A 200 8.36 3.51 3.87
N ALA A 201 8.51 2.56 4.78
CA ALA A 201 7.60 2.41 5.91
C ALA A 201 7.68 3.64 6.84
N ASP A 202 8.85 4.21 7.06
CA ASP A 202 9.02 5.43 7.84
C ASP A 202 8.30 6.62 7.18
N ALA A 203 8.34 6.73 5.86
CA ALA A 203 7.59 7.76 5.14
C ALA A 203 6.06 7.56 5.24
N VAL A 204 5.59 6.31 5.24
CA VAL A 204 4.18 5.98 5.48
C VAL A 204 3.77 6.38 6.90
N MET A 205 4.57 6.02 7.91
CA MET A 205 4.29 6.40 9.30
C MET A 205 4.30 7.92 9.48
N HIS A 206 5.25 8.63 8.87
CA HIS A 206 5.28 10.09 8.89
C HIS A 206 3.96 10.70 8.38
N ALA A 207 3.38 10.17 7.30
CA ALA A 207 2.07 10.65 6.83
C ALA A 207 0.95 10.38 7.85
N ILE A 208 0.95 9.19 8.47
CA ILE A 208 -0.10 8.74 9.40
C ILE A 208 -0.05 9.51 10.72
N GLU A 209 1.14 9.74 11.28
CA GLU A 209 1.36 10.31 12.61
C GLU A 209 1.21 11.83 12.68
N THR A 210 0.83 12.49 11.57
CA THR A 210 0.59 13.93 11.57
C THR A 210 -0.61 14.30 12.46
N PRO A 211 -0.58 15.50 13.10
CA PRO A 211 -1.73 15.99 13.86
C PRO A 211 -3.02 15.98 13.02
N PRO A 212 -4.21 15.82 13.65
CA PRO A 212 -5.49 15.75 12.95
C PRO A 212 -5.73 16.86 11.92
N ARG A 213 -5.27 18.09 12.20
CA ARG A 213 -5.41 19.26 11.34
C ARG A 213 -4.43 19.27 10.13
N VAL A 214 -3.45 18.34 10.09
CA VAL A 214 -2.40 18.32 9.07
C VAL A 214 -2.65 17.15 8.12
N LEU A 215 -2.62 17.41 6.83
CA LEU A 215 -2.61 16.41 5.77
C LEU A 215 -1.30 16.50 5.01
N VAL A 216 -0.48 15.47 5.11
CA VAL A 216 0.65 15.24 4.18
C VAL A 216 0.11 14.43 3.02
N HIS A 217 -0.31 15.13 1.95
CA HIS A 217 -1.00 14.46 0.84
C HIS A 217 -0.06 13.66 -0.05
N ARG A 218 1.18 14.15 -0.27
CA ARG A 218 2.13 13.50 -1.19
C ARG A 218 3.54 13.50 -0.63
N ILE A 219 4.15 12.30 -0.61
CA ILE A 219 5.56 12.10 -0.25
C ILE A 219 6.25 11.40 -1.41
N GLU A 220 7.42 11.87 -1.81
CA GLU A 220 8.31 11.20 -2.75
C GLU A 220 9.59 10.82 -2.00
N VAL A 221 9.96 9.53 -2.04
CA VAL A 221 11.16 9.00 -1.37
C VAL A 221 12.11 8.45 -2.43
N ARG A 222 13.33 8.97 -2.47
CA ARG A 222 14.35 8.56 -3.43
C ARG A 222 15.64 8.18 -2.71
N ALA A 223 16.41 7.27 -3.30
CA ALA A 223 17.79 7.07 -2.88
C ALA A 223 18.58 8.39 -3.01
N ALA A 224 19.34 8.76 -1.98
CA ALA A 224 20.12 10.00 -1.96
C ALA A 224 21.19 10.00 -3.05
N VAL A 225 21.77 8.83 -3.32
CA VAL A 225 22.77 8.64 -4.38
C VAL A 225 22.22 7.59 -5.35
N PRO A 226 21.78 7.98 -6.56
CA PRO A 226 21.32 7.02 -7.54
C PRO A 226 22.47 6.19 -8.10
N LYS A 227 22.18 5.01 -8.66
CA LYS A 227 23.17 4.25 -9.42
C LYS A 227 23.70 5.13 -10.56
N LYS A 228 25.00 5.28 -10.64
CA LYS A 228 25.64 5.88 -11.84
C LYS A 228 25.40 4.92 -13.03
N GLY A 229 24.84 5.43 -14.10
CA GLY A 229 24.61 4.70 -15.35
C GLY A 229 25.90 4.25 -16.02
#